data_641d0b334f7b87340b26de410b197a3d
#
_entry.id   641d0b334f7b87340b26de410b197a3d
#
_cell.length_a   1.000
_cell.length_b   1.000
_cell.length_c   1.000
_cell.angle_alpha   90.00
_cell.angle_beta   90.00
_cell.angle_gamma   90.00
#
_symmetry.space_group_name_H-M   'P 1'
#
loop_
_entity.id
_entity.type
_entity.pdbx_description
1 polymer ?
#
loop_
_entity_poly.entity_id
_entity_poly.type
_entity_poly.pdbx_seq_one_letter_code
_entity_poly.pdbx_strand_id
1 'polypeptide(L)'
;MIELSIVIISSKKDYLFSCLTSLESTLRGIENEIILVDNASPDRVGDEAKKKFPQIKVIRREKNGGFGENNNMGMRIARGKYVLLLNDDTEIIDKKIFDEMILWMEEHPKVGVASCGLLNTDKKTLQGSGGYFPTLPRVLAWMTFIDDIPGVDRLIKPYHPLHGWSPFYKGEGYFKSVHKQDWVTGAFFLMRKEAMDEAGLFDEDFFLYVEEVELAYRFIKAGWEIWYLPKWKIVHYGQVTTGSEKAMIFELQNLQLFYKKHMSSWQLPILTFILKLGVVLRIVLYGLTNPSVAKIYIKAYAAI
;
A
#
# COMPACT_ATOMS: atom_id res chain seq x y z
N MET A 1 0.31 -11.06 26.78
CA MET A 1 0.34 -9.70 26.14
C MET A 1 0.11 -9.93 24.66
N ILE A 2 -0.79 -9.17 24.00
CA ILE A 2 -1.03 -9.37 22.56
C ILE A 2 0.24 -9.03 21.81
N GLU A 3 0.68 -9.95 20.96
CA GLU A 3 1.89 -9.79 20.14
C GLU A 3 1.57 -9.12 18.81
N LEU A 4 0.46 -9.53 18.16
CA LEU A 4 0.07 -9.05 16.84
C LEU A 4 -1.39 -8.58 16.82
N SER A 5 -1.62 -7.31 16.42
CA SER A 5 -2.93 -6.81 16.03
C SER A 5 -3.02 -6.75 14.52
N ILE A 6 -4.07 -7.33 13.93
CA ILE A 6 -4.32 -7.30 12.49
C ILE A 6 -5.53 -6.42 12.23
N VAL A 7 -5.34 -5.35 11.46
CA VAL A 7 -6.40 -4.42 11.03
C VAL A 7 -6.76 -4.71 9.59
N ILE A 8 -8.03 -5.00 9.34
CA ILE A 8 -8.58 -5.29 8.02
C ILE A 8 -9.72 -4.33 7.75
N ILE A 9 -9.72 -3.71 6.58
CA ILE A 9 -10.85 -2.88 6.11
C ILE A 9 -11.61 -3.69 5.07
N SER A 10 -12.94 -3.74 5.16
CA SER A 10 -13.74 -4.38 4.12
C SER A 10 -15.04 -3.62 3.88
N SER A 11 -15.48 -3.63 2.63
CA SER A 11 -16.79 -3.13 2.20
C SER A 11 -17.59 -4.17 1.40
N LYS A 12 -17.02 -5.38 1.18
CA LYS A 12 -17.61 -6.47 0.38
C LYS A 12 -17.23 -7.82 0.95
N LYS A 13 -18.00 -8.85 0.60
CA LYS A 13 -17.78 -10.23 1.06
C LYS A 13 -16.71 -11.00 0.27
N ASP A 14 -16.49 -10.63 -0.99
CA ASP A 14 -15.90 -11.47 -2.03
C ASP A 14 -14.62 -12.22 -1.59
N TYR A 15 -13.70 -11.53 -0.94
CA TYR A 15 -12.43 -12.11 -0.50
C TYR A 15 -12.26 -12.16 1.02
N LEU A 16 -12.99 -11.33 1.78
CA LEU A 16 -12.84 -11.21 3.22
C LEU A 16 -12.85 -12.56 3.94
N PHE A 17 -13.80 -13.43 3.61
CA PHE A 17 -13.92 -14.72 4.30
C PHE A 17 -12.74 -15.66 4.00
N SER A 18 -12.20 -15.62 2.77
CA SER A 18 -10.99 -16.36 2.41
C SER A 18 -9.77 -15.82 3.15
N CYS A 19 -9.64 -14.49 3.24
CA CYS A 19 -8.61 -13.82 4.01
C CYS A 19 -8.67 -14.25 5.49
N LEU A 20 -9.82 -14.10 6.15
CA LEU A 20 -10.00 -14.48 7.56
C LEU A 20 -9.75 -15.98 7.80
N THR A 21 -10.17 -16.86 6.89
CA THR A 21 -9.91 -18.31 7.00
C THR A 21 -8.41 -18.62 6.88
N SER A 22 -7.70 -17.94 5.97
CA SER A 22 -6.25 -18.11 5.82
C SER A 22 -5.49 -17.65 7.06
N LEU A 23 -5.93 -16.54 7.69
CA LEU A 23 -5.37 -16.04 8.95
C LEU A 23 -5.57 -17.02 10.10
N GLU A 24 -6.76 -17.57 10.27
CA GLU A 24 -7.06 -18.52 11.36
C GLU A 24 -6.11 -19.74 11.35
N SER A 25 -5.71 -20.17 10.16
CA SER A 25 -4.79 -21.31 9.99
C SER A 25 -3.33 -20.96 10.30
N THR A 26 -2.97 -19.68 10.24
CA THR A 26 -1.57 -19.21 10.33
C THR A 26 -1.23 -18.50 11.63
N LEU A 27 -2.24 -18.11 12.43
CA LEU A 27 -2.05 -17.40 13.71
C LEU A 27 -1.95 -18.33 14.93
N ARG A 28 -1.87 -19.65 14.71
CA ARG A 28 -1.78 -20.62 15.80
C ARG A 28 -0.49 -20.44 16.57
N GLY A 29 -0.60 -20.21 17.88
CA GLY A 29 0.57 -20.04 18.77
C GLY A 29 0.98 -18.58 18.98
N ILE A 30 0.40 -17.64 18.25
CA ILE A 30 0.66 -16.20 18.42
C ILE A 30 -0.51 -15.58 19.20
N GLU A 31 -0.23 -14.86 20.27
CA GLU A 31 -1.21 -14.05 20.98
C GLU A 31 -1.64 -12.87 20.09
N ASN A 32 -2.83 -12.96 19.53
CA ASN A 32 -3.27 -12.04 18.48
C ASN A 32 -4.67 -11.47 18.71
N GLU A 33 -4.99 -10.43 17.96
CA GLU A 33 -6.33 -9.90 17.77
C GLU A 33 -6.55 -9.49 16.31
N ILE A 34 -7.74 -9.72 15.79
CA ILE A 34 -8.16 -9.26 14.47
C ILE A 34 -9.23 -8.19 14.67
N ILE A 35 -9.01 -7.03 14.04
CA ILE A 35 -9.89 -5.86 14.07
C ILE A 35 -10.37 -5.63 12.64
N LEU A 36 -11.65 -5.89 12.41
CA LEU A 36 -12.29 -5.65 11.11
C LEU A 36 -13.03 -4.31 11.14
N VAL A 37 -12.68 -3.42 10.23
CA VAL A 37 -13.41 -2.18 9.99
C VAL A 37 -14.35 -2.39 8.80
N ASP A 38 -15.64 -2.49 9.08
CA ASP A 38 -16.70 -2.55 8.06
C ASP A 38 -16.96 -1.13 7.52
N ASN A 39 -16.42 -0.83 6.36
CA ASN A 39 -16.47 0.49 5.72
C ASN A 39 -17.83 0.71 5.04
N ALA A 40 -18.89 0.83 5.85
CA ALA A 40 -20.26 1.07 5.41
C ALA A 40 -20.76 0.08 4.34
N SER A 41 -20.42 -1.22 4.52
CA SER A 41 -20.85 -2.25 3.57
C SER A 41 -22.37 -2.34 3.52
N PRO A 42 -22.99 -2.39 2.31
CA PRO A 42 -24.45 -2.53 2.19
C PRO A 42 -24.98 -3.80 2.84
N ASP A 43 -24.24 -4.89 2.75
CA ASP A 43 -24.61 -6.21 3.25
C ASP A 43 -24.24 -6.45 4.72
N ARG A 44 -23.76 -5.41 5.43
CA ARG A 44 -23.30 -5.55 6.82
C ARG A 44 -22.29 -6.70 6.99
N VAL A 45 -21.26 -6.71 6.15
CA VAL A 45 -20.27 -7.79 6.09
C VAL A 45 -19.58 -8.04 7.43
N GLY A 46 -19.43 -7.00 8.26
CA GLY A 46 -18.89 -7.11 9.61
C GLY A 46 -19.74 -8.00 10.55
N ASP A 47 -21.07 -7.91 10.46
CA ASP A 47 -21.98 -8.73 11.28
C ASP A 47 -21.88 -10.23 10.89
N GLU A 48 -21.78 -10.51 9.59
CA GLU A 48 -21.60 -11.88 9.10
C GLU A 48 -20.22 -12.43 9.48
N ALA A 49 -19.18 -11.61 9.32
CA ALA A 49 -17.83 -11.99 9.73
C ALA A 49 -17.78 -12.31 11.24
N LYS A 50 -18.43 -11.50 12.09
CA LYS A 50 -18.52 -11.74 13.52
C LYS A 50 -19.24 -13.04 13.87
N LYS A 51 -20.28 -13.42 13.12
CA LYS A 51 -20.98 -14.70 13.32
C LYS A 51 -20.08 -15.89 13.00
N LYS A 52 -19.30 -15.82 11.90
CA LYS A 52 -18.42 -16.91 11.45
C LYS A 52 -17.11 -16.98 12.25
N PHE A 53 -16.59 -15.82 12.67
CA PHE A 53 -15.34 -15.66 13.42
C PHE A 53 -15.61 -14.88 14.71
N PRO A 54 -16.15 -15.53 15.76
CA PRO A 54 -16.59 -14.84 16.99
C PRO A 54 -15.48 -14.07 17.73
N GLN A 55 -14.21 -14.44 17.52
CA GLN A 55 -13.04 -13.83 18.14
C GLN A 55 -12.68 -12.45 17.58
N ILE A 56 -13.08 -12.10 16.34
CA ILE A 56 -12.72 -10.82 15.73
C ILE A 56 -13.45 -9.65 16.42
N LYS A 57 -12.82 -8.48 16.44
CA LYS A 57 -13.46 -7.22 16.81
C LYS A 57 -13.97 -6.54 15.55
N VAL A 58 -15.20 -6.04 15.59
CA VAL A 58 -15.79 -5.36 14.44
C VAL A 58 -16.08 -3.90 14.80
N ILE A 59 -15.63 -2.99 13.96
CA ILE A 59 -15.97 -1.56 13.97
C ILE A 59 -16.78 -1.31 12.73
N ARG A 60 -18.05 -0.88 12.89
CA ARG A 60 -18.89 -0.53 11.75
C ARG A 60 -18.92 0.97 11.53
N ARG A 61 -18.79 1.38 10.27
CA ARG A 61 -18.99 2.77 9.85
C ARG A 61 -20.37 2.98 9.25
N GLU A 62 -20.90 4.19 9.45
CA GLU A 62 -22.15 4.64 8.82
C GLU A 62 -21.93 5.19 7.41
N LYS A 63 -20.70 5.70 7.12
CA LYS A 63 -20.34 6.31 5.84
C LYS A 63 -19.01 5.75 5.35
N ASN A 64 -18.90 5.59 4.02
CA ASN A 64 -17.66 5.19 3.38
C ASN A 64 -16.55 6.22 3.63
N GLY A 65 -15.41 5.78 4.07
CA GLY A 65 -14.24 6.61 4.35
C GLY A 65 -13.03 6.22 3.52
N GLY A 66 -11.99 7.04 3.57
CA GLY A 66 -10.71 6.79 2.92
C GLY A 66 -9.96 5.60 3.54
N PHE A 67 -8.91 5.14 2.84
CA PHE A 67 -8.10 4.02 3.30
C PHE A 67 -7.42 4.32 4.65
N GLY A 68 -6.74 5.48 4.75
CA GLY A 68 -6.06 5.88 5.98
C GLY A 68 -7.03 6.09 7.14
N GLU A 69 -8.16 6.77 6.90
CA GLU A 69 -9.18 7.02 7.92
C GLU A 69 -9.75 5.72 8.53
N ASN A 70 -10.03 4.72 7.68
CA ASN A 70 -10.51 3.43 8.15
C ASN A 70 -9.45 2.65 8.93
N ASN A 71 -8.20 2.61 8.42
CA ASN A 71 -7.11 1.97 9.14
C ASN A 71 -6.88 2.62 10.50
N ASN A 72 -6.97 3.94 10.60
CA ASN A 72 -6.83 4.68 11.85
C ASN A 72 -7.82 4.22 12.92
N MET A 73 -9.05 3.87 12.55
CA MET A 73 -10.02 3.34 13.53
C MET A 73 -9.54 2.04 14.17
N GLY A 74 -8.99 1.13 13.36
CA GLY A 74 -8.42 -0.12 13.87
C GLY A 74 -7.11 0.10 14.65
N MET A 75 -6.22 0.93 14.12
CA MET A 75 -4.92 1.25 14.73
C MET A 75 -5.08 1.87 16.14
N ARG A 76 -6.07 2.75 16.34
CA ARG A 76 -6.34 3.39 17.65
C ARG A 76 -6.69 2.39 18.76
N ILE A 77 -7.25 1.24 18.42
CA ILE A 77 -7.64 0.21 19.41
C ILE A 77 -6.74 -1.01 19.42
N ALA A 78 -5.75 -1.05 18.51
CA ALA A 78 -4.75 -2.10 18.42
C ALA A 78 -3.84 -2.11 19.66
N ARG A 79 -3.67 -3.31 20.28
CA ARG A 79 -2.92 -3.51 21.53
C ARG A 79 -1.68 -4.37 21.35
N GLY A 80 -1.47 -4.91 20.15
CA GLY A 80 -0.31 -5.75 19.82
C GLY A 80 0.99 -4.97 19.85
N LYS A 81 2.07 -5.65 20.19
CA LYS A 81 3.45 -5.13 20.02
C LYS A 81 3.74 -4.79 18.56
N TYR A 82 3.15 -5.55 17.65
CA TYR A 82 3.14 -5.31 16.20
C TYR A 82 1.71 -5.06 15.73
N VAL A 83 1.58 -4.18 14.73
CA VAL A 83 0.31 -3.88 14.06
C VAL A 83 0.46 -4.15 12.58
N LEU A 84 -0.34 -5.07 12.06
CA LEU A 84 -0.40 -5.39 10.63
C LEU A 84 -1.64 -4.74 10.03
N LEU A 85 -1.45 -3.92 9.00
CA LEU A 85 -2.53 -3.57 8.09
C LEU A 85 -2.54 -4.61 6.98
N LEU A 86 -3.71 -5.17 6.72
CA LEU A 86 -3.88 -6.24 5.74
C LEU A 86 -5.14 -5.98 4.92
N ASN A 87 -5.00 -5.99 3.60
CA ASN A 87 -6.17 -5.89 2.72
C ASN A 87 -7.05 -7.14 2.84
N ASP A 88 -8.36 -6.95 2.73
CA ASP A 88 -9.36 -8.02 2.76
C ASP A 88 -9.30 -8.96 1.54
N ASP A 89 -8.68 -8.52 0.44
CA ASP A 89 -8.45 -9.30 -0.77
C ASP A 89 -7.08 -9.99 -0.81
N THR A 90 -6.59 -10.44 0.35
CA THR A 90 -5.36 -11.22 0.50
C THR A 90 -5.62 -12.65 0.95
N GLU A 91 -4.69 -13.55 0.62
CA GLU A 91 -4.67 -14.94 1.11
C GLU A 91 -3.28 -15.25 1.67
N ILE A 92 -3.21 -15.62 2.95
CA ILE A 92 -1.96 -16.03 3.57
C ILE A 92 -1.66 -17.48 3.18
N ILE A 93 -0.60 -17.70 2.43
CA ILE A 93 -0.20 -19.03 1.93
C ILE A 93 1.00 -19.60 2.67
N ASP A 94 1.81 -18.78 3.31
CA ASP A 94 2.95 -19.18 4.13
C ASP A 94 2.52 -19.29 5.60
N LYS A 95 2.56 -20.52 6.13
CA LYS A 95 2.08 -20.81 7.49
C LYS A 95 2.97 -20.22 8.61
N LYS A 96 4.20 -19.82 8.29
CA LYS A 96 5.16 -19.30 9.27
C LYS A 96 5.42 -17.80 9.13
N ILE A 97 4.71 -17.14 8.23
CA ILE A 97 4.99 -15.73 7.89
C ILE A 97 5.00 -14.84 9.13
N PHE A 98 4.04 -14.99 10.04
CA PHE A 98 3.95 -14.10 11.21
C PHE A 98 5.03 -14.40 12.24
N ASP A 99 5.23 -15.67 12.61
CA ASP A 99 6.28 -16.07 13.56
C ASP A 99 7.67 -15.60 13.08
N GLU A 100 7.99 -15.92 11.83
CA GLU A 100 9.31 -15.63 11.28
C GLU A 100 9.52 -14.14 10.99
N MET A 101 8.50 -13.39 10.54
CA MET A 101 8.64 -11.94 10.33
C MET A 101 8.73 -11.18 11.65
N ILE A 102 7.96 -11.57 12.67
CA ILE A 102 8.06 -10.97 14.00
C ILE A 102 9.46 -11.22 14.57
N LEU A 103 9.93 -12.47 14.52
CA LEU A 103 11.28 -12.80 14.96
C LEU A 103 12.34 -11.99 14.22
N TRP A 104 12.22 -11.88 12.91
CA TRP A 104 13.13 -11.05 12.11
C TRP A 104 13.09 -9.58 12.55
N MET A 105 11.93 -9.02 12.84
CA MET A 105 11.82 -7.64 13.35
C MET A 105 12.43 -7.50 14.75
N GLU A 106 12.34 -8.52 15.62
CA GLU A 106 13.02 -8.52 16.93
C GLU A 106 14.55 -8.44 16.78
N GLU A 107 15.10 -9.17 15.81
CA GLU A 107 16.54 -9.14 15.49
C GLU A 107 16.97 -7.81 14.82
N HIS A 108 16.03 -7.01 14.34
CA HIS A 108 16.28 -5.74 13.63
C HIS A 108 15.55 -4.55 14.30
N PRO A 109 16.01 -4.10 15.48
CA PRO A 109 15.26 -3.13 16.31
C PRO A 109 15.06 -1.74 15.67
N LYS A 110 15.83 -1.40 14.63
CA LYS A 110 15.65 -0.15 13.87
C LYS A 110 14.54 -0.22 12.82
N VAL A 111 13.99 -1.41 12.56
CA VAL A 111 12.93 -1.59 11.57
C VAL A 111 11.59 -1.19 12.19
N GLY A 112 11.03 -0.13 11.68
CA GLY A 112 9.68 0.33 12.03
C GLY A 112 8.60 -0.36 11.21
N VAL A 113 8.89 -0.68 9.94
CA VAL A 113 7.93 -1.28 9.00
C VAL A 113 8.60 -2.36 8.16
N ALA A 114 7.91 -3.49 7.99
CA ALA A 114 8.30 -4.55 7.07
C ALA A 114 7.10 -4.97 6.18
N SER A 115 7.39 -5.32 4.93
CA SER A 115 6.41 -5.94 4.02
C SER A 115 6.98 -7.20 3.40
N CYS A 116 6.10 -8.06 2.91
CA CYS A 116 6.43 -9.34 2.26
C CYS A 116 6.24 -9.28 0.74
N GLY A 117 6.55 -10.35 0.04
CA GLY A 117 6.25 -10.52 -1.37
C GLY A 117 4.75 -10.66 -1.61
N LEU A 118 4.19 -9.83 -2.50
CA LEU A 118 2.82 -9.96 -2.96
C LEU A 118 2.79 -10.72 -4.28
N LEU A 119 2.05 -11.81 -4.33
CA LEU A 119 1.82 -12.58 -5.54
C LEU A 119 0.51 -12.17 -6.21
N ASN A 120 0.49 -12.20 -7.53
CA ASN A 120 -0.73 -12.10 -8.32
C ASN A 120 -1.64 -13.34 -8.13
N THR A 121 -2.83 -13.30 -8.70
CA THR A 121 -3.82 -14.39 -8.68
C THR A 121 -3.30 -15.70 -9.24
N ASP A 122 -2.28 -15.68 -10.09
CA ASP A 122 -1.59 -16.87 -10.61
C ASP A 122 -0.70 -17.56 -9.56
N LYS A 123 -0.55 -16.96 -8.37
CA LYS A 123 0.29 -17.42 -7.25
C LYS A 123 1.77 -17.61 -7.63
N LYS A 124 2.24 -16.95 -8.68
CA LYS A 124 3.60 -17.10 -9.23
C LYS A 124 4.28 -15.77 -9.48
N THR A 125 3.61 -14.85 -10.15
CA THR A 125 4.19 -13.55 -10.52
C THR A 125 4.07 -12.55 -9.39
N LEU A 126 5.10 -11.71 -9.19
CA LEU A 126 5.14 -10.71 -8.13
C LEU A 126 4.40 -9.43 -8.54
N GLN A 127 3.75 -8.82 -7.57
CA GLN A 127 3.22 -7.45 -7.66
C GLN A 127 4.24 -6.44 -7.14
N GLY A 128 4.06 -5.16 -7.52
CA GLY A 128 4.75 -4.06 -6.88
C GLY A 128 4.32 -3.91 -5.42
N SER A 129 5.28 -3.95 -4.51
CA SER A 129 5.02 -3.93 -3.06
C SER A 129 5.59 -2.70 -2.37
N GLY A 130 5.93 -1.64 -3.13
CA GLY A 130 6.52 -0.41 -2.60
C GLY A 130 7.53 0.21 -3.54
N GLY A 131 8.33 1.16 -3.03
CA GLY A 131 9.31 1.88 -3.84
C GLY A 131 10.06 2.96 -3.07
N TYR A 132 10.45 4.02 -3.77
CA TYR A 132 11.19 5.14 -3.20
C TYR A 132 10.36 6.42 -3.24
N PHE A 133 10.63 7.35 -2.29
CA PHE A 133 9.86 8.60 -2.21
C PHE A 133 9.81 9.35 -3.54
N PRO A 134 8.65 9.98 -3.83
CA PRO A 134 8.43 10.69 -5.09
C PRO A 134 9.18 12.03 -5.13
N THR A 135 10.52 12.01 -5.18
CA THR A 135 11.34 13.22 -5.42
C THR A 135 11.15 13.71 -6.86
N LEU A 136 11.40 14.99 -7.14
CA LEU A 136 11.24 15.55 -8.50
C LEU A 136 11.93 14.72 -9.58
N PRO A 137 13.20 14.29 -9.42
CA PRO A 137 13.85 13.44 -10.43
C PRO A 137 13.16 12.08 -10.62
N ARG A 138 12.67 11.45 -9.54
CA ARG A 138 11.98 10.16 -9.60
C ARG A 138 10.62 10.29 -10.26
N VAL A 139 9.85 11.34 -9.90
CA VAL A 139 8.56 11.62 -10.55
C VAL A 139 8.75 11.95 -12.04
N LEU A 140 9.78 12.74 -12.39
CA LEU A 140 10.12 13.02 -13.79
C LEU A 140 10.43 11.71 -14.54
N ALA A 141 11.30 10.87 -13.98
CA ALA A 141 11.67 9.60 -14.58
C ALA A 141 10.44 8.70 -14.81
N TRP A 142 9.57 8.56 -13.78
CA TRP A 142 8.33 7.80 -13.85
C TRP A 142 7.35 8.38 -14.88
N MET A 143 7.16 9.70 -14.87
CA MET A 143 6.21 10.37 -15.75
C MET A 143 6.66 10.39 -17.22
N THR A 144 7.96 10.24 -17.49
CA THR A 144 8.54 10.22 -18.85
C THR A 144 9.04 8.84 -19.28
N PHE A 145 8.80 7.78 -18.48
CA PHE A 145 9.27 6.42 -18.72
C PHE A 145 10.80 6.27 -18.76
N ILE A 146 11.56 7.26 -18.29
CA ILE A 146 13.03 7.18 -18.21
C ILE A 146 13.48 6.11 -17.25
N ASP A 147 12.75 5.88 -16.17
CA ASP A 147 13.01 4.81 -15.20
C ASP A 147 12.79 3.39 -15.77
N ASP A 148 12.11 3.26 -16.91
CA ASP A 148 11.99 1.99 -17.65
C ASP A 148 13.21 1.64 -18.48
N ILE A 149 14.12 2.59 -18.73
CA ILE A 149 15.35 2.33 -19.47
C ILE A 149 16.28 1.44 -18.65
N PRO A 150 16.76 0.30 -19.18
CA PRO A 150 17.64 -0.60 -18.45
C PRO A 150 18.88 0.10 -17.89
N GLY A 151 19.11 -0.05 -16.59
CA GLY A 151 20.25 0.53 -15.88
C GLY A 151 20.01 1.92 -15.28
N VAL A 152 19.00 2.65 -15.72
CA VAL A 152 18.65 3.97 -15.12
C VAL A 152 18.16 3.80 -13.69
N ASP A 153 17.48 2.70 -13.37
CA ASP A 153 17.04 2.33 -12.03
C ASP A 153 18.19 2.19 -11.00
N ARG A 154 19.43 1.97 -11.48
CA ARG A 154 20.63 1.98 -10.62
C ARG A 154 21.06 3.39 -10.23
N LEU A 155 20.78 4.37 -11.07
CA LEU A 155 21.11 5.77 -10.83
C LEU A 155 19.97 6.52 -10.16
N ILE A 156 18.74 6.32 -10.67
CA ILE A 156 17.51 6.91 -10.13
C ILE A 156 16.62 5.77 -9.67
N LYS A 157 16.66 5.47 -8.36
CA LYS A 157 15.78 4.47 -7.78
C LYS A 157 14.32 4.85 -8.03
N PRO A 158 13.49 3.96 -8.64
CA PRO A 158 12.17 4.34 -9.14
C PRO A 158 11.17 4.58 -8.01
N TYR A 159 10.25 5.52 -8.22
CA TYR A 159 9.10 5.72 -7.34
C TYR A 159 8.25 4.44 -7.30
N HIS A 160 7.91 3.88 -8.46
CA HIS A 160 7.28 2.58 -8.62
C HIS A 160 8.20 1.62 -9.38
N PRO A 161 8.95 0.72 -8.71
CA PRO A 161 9.83 -0.22 -9.38
C PRO A 161 9.12 -1.20 -10.31
N LEU A 162 7.83 -1.46 -10.05
CA LEU A 162 6.99 -2.33 -10.86
C LEU A 162 5.64 -1.63 -11.09
N HIS A 163 5.44 -1.07 -12.27
CA HIS A 163 4.17 -0.44 -12.64
C HIS A 163 3.61 -1.06 -13.93
N GLY A 164 2.43 -1.67 -13.83
CA GLY A 164 1.80 -2.42 -14.92
C GLY A 164 1.26 -1.55 -16.07
N TRP A 165 1.38 -0.23 -15.98
CA TRP A 165 0.93 0.73 -16.98
C TRP A 165 2.05 1.24 -17.89
N SER A 166 3.29 0.77 -17.68
CA SER A 166 4.37 1.10 -18.59
C SER A 166 4.32 0.24 -19.85
N PRO A 167 4.45 0.83 -21.04
CA PRO A 167 4.63 0.05 -22.27
C PRO A 167 6.01 -0.64 -22.33
N PHE A 168 6.94 -0.27 -21.45
CA PHE A 168 8.31 -0.77 -21.37
C PHE A 168 8.52 -1.58 -20.09
N TYR A 169 7.54 -2.39 -19.72
CA TYR A 169 7.47 -3.15 -18.47
C TYR A 169 8.82 -3.71 -18.03
N LYS A 170 9.23 -3.40 -16.81
CA LYS A 170 10.35 -4.04 -16.12
C LYS A 170 9.87 -5.27 -15.39
N GLY A 171 10.57 -6.35 -15.58
CA GLY A 171 10.29 -7.60 -14.88
C GLY A 171 10.42 -7.49 -13.35
N GLU A 172 10.01 -8.54 -12.67
CA GLU A 172 9.91 -8.66 -11.20
C GLU A 172 11.27 -8.62 -10.47
N GLY A 173 12.39 -8.41 -11.19
CA GLY A 173 13.75 -8.55 -10.65
C GLY A 173 14.01 -7.72 -9.39
N TYR A 174 13.42 -6.54 -9.30
CA TYR A 174 13.54 -5.65 -8.15
C TYR A 174 13.01 -6.30 -6.86
N PHE A 175 11.86 -6.97 -6.92
CA PHE A 175 11.20 -7.59 -5.77
C PHE A 175 11.68 -9.03 -5.45
N LYS A 176 12.83 -9.46 -5.99
CA LYS A 176 13.39 -10.80 -5.71
C LYS A 176 14.39 -10.82 -4.55
N SER A 177 14.87 -9.67 -4.09
CA SER A 177 15.87 -9.57 -3.03
C SER A 177 15.40 -8.76 -1.84
N VAL A 178 15.94 -9.06 -0.66
CA VAL A 178 15.75 -8.28 0.57
C VAL A 178 16.44 -6.92 0.40
N HIS A 179 15.70 -5.83 0.67
CA HIS A 179 16.26 -4.49 0.60
C HIS A 179 15.43 -3.46 1.38
N LYS A 180 16.07 -2.33 1.70
CA LYS A 180 15.37 -1.16 2.23
C LYS A 180 14.61 -0.47 1.11
N GLN A 181 13.40 -0.03 1.44
CA GLN A 181 12.57 0.83 0.61
C GLN A 181 12.25 2.13 1.36
N ASP A 182 11.74 3.13 0.65
CA ASP A 182 11.24 4.33 1.31
C ASP A 182 9.77 4.17 1.73
N TRP A 183 9.01 3.31 1.04
CA TRP A 183 7.61 3.01 1.36
C TRP A 183 7.23 1.60 0.89
N VAL A 184 6.22 1.01 1.51
CA VAL A 184 5.60 -0.26 1.13
C VAL A 184 4.09 -0.08 1.04
N THR A 185 3.43 -0.92 0.23
CA THR A 185 1.97 -0.84 0.02
C THR A 185 1.20 -1.25 1.27
N GLY A 186 0.02 -0.64 1.45
CA GLY A 186 -0.91 -0.96 2.52
C GLY A 186 -1.53 -2.36 2.44
N ALA A 187 -1.31 -3.12 1.35
CA ALA A 187 -1.82 -4.47 1.22
C ALA A 187 -1.25 -5.45 2.27
N PHE A 188 0.01 -5.24 2.69
CA PHE A 188 0.65 -5.89 3.82
C PHE A 188 1.67 -4.94 4.44
N PHE A 189 1.29 -4.29 5.53
CA PHE A 189 2.08 -3.25 6.18
C PHE A 189 2.25 -3.62 7.66
N LEU A 190 3.30 -4.41 7.97
CA LEU A 190 3.62 -4.83 9.34
C LEU A 190 4.47 -3.76 10.01
N MET A 191 3.95 -3.14 11.05
CA MET A 191 4.64 -2.07 11.77
C MET A 191 4.87 -2.42 13.24
N ARG A 192 5.96 -1.91 13.78
CA ARG A 192 6.22 -1.91 15.22
C ARG A 192 5.33 -0.86 15.87
N LYS A 193 4.64 -1.23 16.96
CA LYS A 193 3.73 -0.33 17.69
C LYS A 193 4.44 0.95 18.17
N GLU A 194 5.65 0.81 18.69
CA GLU A 194 6.48 1.94 19.14
C GLU A 194 6.74 2.93 17.99
N ALA A 195 7.13 2.43 16.83
CA ALA A 195 7.35 3.26 15.64
C ALA A 195 6.05 3.94 15.16
N MET A 196 4.92 3.23 15.23
CA MET A 196 3.60 3.80 14.96
C MET A 196 3.24 4.92 15.93
N ASP A 197 3.54 4.75 17.21
CA ASP A 197 3.23 5.76 18.23
C ASP A 197 4.09 7.03 18.04
N GLU A 198 5.32 6.90 17.58
CA GLU A 198 6.20 8.02 17.27
C GLU A 198 5.85 8.74 15.96
N ALA A 199 5.60 7.98 14.89
CA ALA A 199 5.27 8.54 13.57
C ALA A 199 3.81 9.04 13.49
N GLY A 200 2.93 8.53 14.35
CA GLY A 200 1.51 8.81 14.34
C GLY A 200 0.72 7.94 13.36
N LEU A 201 -0.55 8.24 13.23
CA LEU A 201 -1.51 7.53 12.38
C LEU A 201 -1.49 8.10 10.94
N PHE A 202 -2.26 7.50 10.02
CA PHE A 202 -2.43 8.05 8.68
C PHE A 202 -2.98 9.48 8.72
N ASP A 203 -2.50 10.29 7.80
CA ASP A 203 -3.10 11.61 7.52
C ASP A 203 -4.38 11.43 6.72
N GLU A 204 -5.51 11.76 7.32
CA GLU A 204 -6.85 11.51 6.76
C GLU A 204 -7.23 12.46 5.60
N ASP A 205 -6.40 13.47 5.29
CA ASP A 205 -6.56 14.28 4.08
C ASP A 205 -6.26 13.48 2.79
N PHE A 206 -5.53 12.37 2.91
CA PHE A 206 -5.30 11.43 1.80
C PHE A 206 -6.43 10.40 1.77
N PHE A 207 -7.35 10.55 0.82
CA PHE A 207 -8.49 9.62 0.74
C PHE A 207 -8.06 8.22 0.29
N LEU A 208 -7.22 8.13 -0.74
CA LEU A 208 -6.75 6.86 -1.32
C LEU A 208 -5.51 7.12 -2.18
N TYR A 209 -4.50 6.26 -2.07
CA TYR A 209 -3.14 6.35 -2.65
C TYR A 209 -2.29 7.48 -2.07
N VAL A 210 -1.01 7.24 -1.97
CA VAL A 210 0.02 8.11 -1.37
C VAL A 210 -0.09 8.24 0.17
N GLU A 211 -1.17 7.80 0.81
CA GLU A 211 -1.30 7.82 2.28
C GLU A 211 -0.23 6.93 2.95
N GLU A 212 0.06 5.75 2.40
CA GLU A 212 1.15 4.90 2.91
C GLU A 212 2.53 5.48 2.63
N VAL A 213 2.69 6.23 1.52
CA VAL A 213 3.92 6.96 1.20
C VAL A 213 4.14 8.08 2.22
N GLU A 214 3.08 8.80 2.57
CA GLU A 214 3.10 9.88 3.57
C GLU A 214 3.42 9.35 4.97
N LEU A 215 2.75 8.28 5.38
CA LEU A 215 3.01 7.64 6.67
C LEU A 215 4.45 7.10 6.73
N ALA A 216 4.90 6.41 5.69
CA ALA A 216 6.27 5.92 5.55
C ALA A 216 7.31 7.05 5.64
N TYR A 217 7.01 8.21 5.05
CA TYR A 217 7.87 9.38 5.15
C TYR A 217 8.04 9.86 6.59
N ARG A 218 6.97 9.84 7.40
CA ARG A 218 7.05 10.18 8.83
C ARG A 218 7.82 9.13 9.63
N PHE A 219 7.67 7.82 9.33
CA PHE A 219 8.48 6.77 9.94
C PHE A 219 9.98 7.00 9.70
N ILE A 220 10.38 7.28 8.46
CA ILE A 220 11.79 7.53 8.14
C ILE A 220 12.28 8.82 8.79
N LYS A 221 11.47 9.87 8.86
CA LYS A 221 11.82 11.11 9.58
C LYS A 221 12.01 10.91 11.09
N ALA A 222 11.28 9.97 11.68
CA ALA A 222 11.46 9.57 13.08
C ALA A 222 12.68 8.64 13.29
N GLY A 223 13.41 8.28 12.22
CA GLY A 223 14.62 7.47 12.29
C GLY A 223 14.42 5.98 12.08
N TRP A 224 13.21 5.55 11.77
CA TRP A 224 12.87 4.14 11.52
C TRP A 224 13.21 3.71 10.10
N GLU A 225 13.48 2.41 9.93
CA GLU A 225 13.77 1.79 8.64
C GLU A 225 12.53 1.06 8.11
N ILE A 226 12.41 1.00 6.78
CA ILE A 226 11.35 0.27 6.07
C ILE A 226 12.00 -0.78 5.18
N TRP A 227 11.56 -2.04 5.32
CA TRP A 227 12.16 -3.17 4.63
C TRP A 227 11.17 -3.99 3.84
N TYR A 228 11.61 -4.48 2.70
CA TYR A 228 10.94 -5.48 1.88
C TYR A 228 11.61 -6.85 2.02
N LEU A 229 10.82 -7.88 2.34
CA LEU A 229 11.26 -9.22 2.74
C LEU A 229 10.61 -10.28 1.84
N PRO A 230 11.14 -10.57 0.63
CA PRO A 230 10.53 -11.47 -0.36
C PRO A 230 10.58 -12.96 0.00
N LYS A 231 11.25 -13.32 1.10
CA LYS A 231 11.26 -14.70 1.62
C LYS A 231 9.84 -15.19 1.87
N TRP A 232 9.03 -14.36 2.52
CA TRP A 232 7.64 -14.65 2.83
C TRP A 232 6.73 -14.03 1.76
N LYS A 233 5.64 -14.73 1.44
CA LYS A 233 4.74 -14.31 0.37
C LYS A 233 3.29 -14.54 0.75
N ILE A 234 2.45 -13.63 0.30
CA ILE A 234 1.00 -13.77 0.33
C ILE A 234 0.44 -13.58 -1.07
N VAL A 235 -0.77 -14.05 -1.33
CA VAL A 235 -1.50 -13.70 -2.55
C VAL A 235 -2.29 -12.43 -2.30
N HIS A 236 -2.23 -11.47 -3.22
CA HIS A 236 -3.06 -10.29 -3.20
C HIS A 236 -3.86 -10.25 -4.51
N TYR A 237 -5.15 -10.38 -4.40
CA TYR A 237 -6.03 -10.49 -5.57
C TYR A 237 -6.13 -9.17 -6.34
N GLY A 238 -5.96 -8.04 -5.65
CA GLY A 238 -5.79 -6.69 -6.22
C GLY A 238 -6.95 -6.19 -7.07
N GLN A 239 -7.09 -4.86 -7.16
CA GLN A 239 -7.98 -4.18 -8.11
C GLN A 239 -9.50 -4.36 -7.91
N VAL A 240 -9.95 -4.97 -6.82
CA VAL A 240 -11.39 -5.25 -6.62
C VAL A 240 -12.17 -3.99 -6.23
N THR A 241 -11.54 -3.00 -5.62
CA THR A 241 -12.25 -1.88 -4.98
C THR A 241 -12.16 -0.54 -5.69
N THR A 242 -11.18 -0.33 -6.57
CA THR A 242 -11.01 0.96 -7.24
C THR A 242 -10.83 0.79 -8.74
N GLY A 243 -11.74 1.39 -9.52
CA GLY A 243 -11.55 1.48 -10.96
C GLY A 243 -10.27 2.27 -11.30
N SER A 244 -9.51 1.81 -12.27
CA SER A 244 -8.23 2.35 -12.69
C SER A 244 -8.21 3.87 -12.93
N GLU A 245 -9.34 4.48 -13.33
CA GLU A 245 -9.49 5.91 -13.57
C GLU A 245 -9.36 6.72 -12.27
N LYS A 246 -10.12 6.38 -11.25
CA LYS A 246 -10.08 7.09 -9.95
C LYS A 246 -8.73 6.92 -9.28
N ALA A 247 -8.13 5.73 -9.37
CA ALA A 247 -6.81 5.43 -8.85
C ALA A 247 -5.76 6.42 -9.35
N MET A 248 -5.67 6.58 -10.67
CA MET A 248 -4.71 7.47 -11.30
C MET A 248 -4.92 8.94 -10.89
N ILE A 249 -6.17 9.40 -10.86
CA ILE A 249 -6.48 10.79 -10.48
C ILE A 249 -6.09 11.05 -9.03
N PHE A 250 -6.46 10.17 -8.11
CA PHE A 250 -6.10 10.31 -6.70
C PHE A 250 -4.59 10.29 -6.49
N GLU A 251 -3.87 9.40 -7.15
CA GLU A 251 -2.43 9.35 -7.03
C GLU A 251 -1.77 10.69 -7.42
N LEU A 252 -2.15 11.26 -8.57
CA LEU A 252 -1.56 12.53 -9.03
C LEU A 252 -1.95 13.71 -8.12
N GLN A 253 -3.19 13.78 -7.65
CA GLN A 253 -3.64 14.81 -6.71
C GLN A 253 -2.95 14.67 -5.35
N ASN A 254 -2.82 13.46 -4.84
CA ASN A 254 -2.22 13.19 -3.55
C ASN A 254 -0.69 13.36 -3.58
N LEU A 255 -0.03 13.19 -4.74
CA LEU A 255 1.36 13.63 -4.89
C LEU A 255 1.50 15.14 -4.71
N GLN A 256 0.59 15.95 -5.27
CA GLN A 256 0.61 17.39 -5.03
C GLN A 256 0.34 17.73 -3.56
N LEU A 257 -0.60 17.01 -2.91
CA LEU A 257 -0.87 17.17 -1.48
C LEU A 257 0.36 16.80 -0.62
N PHE A 258 1.03 15.70 -0.95
CA PHE A 258 2.28 15.29 -0.29
C PHE A 258 3.36 16.38 -0.40
N TYR A 259 3.54 16.95 -1.59
CA TYR A 259 4.50 18.05 -1.79
C TYR A 259 4.10 19.31 -1.02
N LYS A 260 2.83 19.66 -1.02
CA LYS A 260 2.30 20.80 -0.27
C LYS A 260 2.55 20.67 1.23
N LYS A 261 2.47 19.46 1.78
CA LYS A 261 2.63 19.19 3.22
C LYS A 261 4.10 19.03 3.64
N HIS A 262 4.92 18.42 2.81
CA HIS A 262 6.23 17.92 3.22
C HIS A 262 7.43 18.51 2.48
N MET A 263 7.22 19.11 1.31
CA MET A 263 8.33 19.63 0.49
C MET A 263 8.37 21.16 0.50
N SER A 264 9.53 21.73 0.11
CA SER A 264 9.66 23.18 -0.02
C SER A 264 8.70 23.71 -1.09
N SER A 265 8.04 24.84 -0.83
CA SER A 265 6.97 25.40 -1.66
C SER A 265 7.34 25.61 -3.14
N TRP A 266 8.62 25.90 -3.44
CA TRP A 266 9.11 26.06 -4.81
C TRP A 266 9.06 24.77 -5.65
N GLN A 267 8.99 23.59 -5.00
CA GLN A 267 8.95 22.32 -5.70
C GLN A 267 7.56 22.00 -6.27
N LEU A 268 6.50 22.50 -5.66
CA LEU A 268 5.12 22.20 -6.09
C LEU A 268 4.80 22.63 -7.53
N PRO A 269 5.16 23.86 -7.99
CA PRO A 269 4.97 24.23 -9.40
C PRO A 269 5.76 23.33 -10.36
N ILE A 270 6.98 22.94 -9.98
CA ILE A 270 7.82 22.04 -10.80
C ILE A 270 7.18 20.66 -10.88
N LEU A 271 6.70 20.12 -9.73
CA LEU A 271 5.97 18.86 -9.73
C LEU A 271 4.74 18.92 -10.64
N THR A 272 3.92 19.97 -10.52
CA THR A 272 2.72 20.15 -11.34
C THR A 272 3.06 20.17 -12.83
N PHE A 273 4.14 20.86 -13.21
CA PHE A 273 4.62 20.85 -14.59
C PHE A 273 5.04 19.45 -15.05
N ILE A 274 5.79 18.71 -14.24
CA ILE A 274 6.23 17.33 -14.54
C ILE A 274 5.02 16.41 -14.71
N LEU A 275 4.03 16.49 -13.79
CA LEU A 275 2.81 15.68 -13.86
C LEU A 275 2.03 15.98 -15.14
N LYS A 276 1.83 17.26 -15.48
CA LYS A 276 1.12 17.67 -16.72
C LYS A 276 1.86 17.21 -17.96
N LEU A 277 3.19 17.38 -18.02
CA LEU A 277 4.02 16.88 -19.12
C LEU A 277 3.87 15.36 -19.30
N GLY A 278 4.00 14.59 -18.21
CA GLY A 278 3.87 13.14 -18.26
C GLY A 278 2.47 12.67 -18.64
N VAL A 279 1.42 13.37 -18.19
CA VAL A 279 0.04 13.08 -18.60
C VAL A 279 -0.16 13.34 -20.08
N VAL A 280 0.37 14.45 -20.64
CA VAL A 280 0.30 14.74 -22.08
C VAL A 280 1.04 13.67 -22.88
N LEU A 281 2.24 13.23 -22.45
CA LEU A 281 2.97 12.15 -23.12
C LEU A 281 2.13 10.86 -23.16
N ARG A 282 1.44 10.53 -22.06
CA ARG A 282 0.58 9.33 -21.99
C ARG A 282 -0.67 9.48 -22.86
N ILE A 283 -1.28 10.67 -22.93
CA ILE A 283 -2.41 10.94 -23.83
C ILE A 283 -2.02 10.66 -25.27
N VAL A 284 -0.86 11.14 -25.70
CA VAL A 284 -0.36 10.92 -27.07
C VAL A 284 -0.07 9.45 -27.30
N LEU A 285 0.70 8.80 -26.42
CA LEU A 285 1.10 7.41 -26.55
C LEU A 285 -0.11 6.46 -26.58
N TYR A 286 -1.02 6.60 -25.59
CA TYR A 286 -2.19 5.73 -25.49
C TYR A 286 -3.31 6.16 -26.46
N GLY A 287 -3.33 7.40 -26.92
CA GLY A 287 -4.22 7.82 -27.99
C GLY A 287 -4.07 6.97 -29.25
N LEU A 288 -2.85 6.52 -29.52
CA LEU A 288 -2.51 5.66 -30.67
C LEU A 288 -2.68 4.15 -30.37
N THR A 289 -2.50 3.72 -29.11
CA THR A 289 -2.41 2.30 -28.75
C THR A 289 -3.60 1.79 -27.93
N ASN A 290 -4.17 2.62 -27.06
CA ASN A 290 -5.31 2.30 -26.17
C ASN A 290 -6.13 3.54 -25.84
N PRO A 291 -7.10 3.94 -26.72
CA PRO A 291 -7.90 5.16 -26.53
C PRO A 291 -8.69 5.21 -25.20
N SER A 292 -9.05 4.07 -24.64
CA SER A 292 -9.75 4.02 -23.34
C SER A 292 -8.85 4.52 -22.21
N VAL A 293 -7.58 4.13 -22.21
CA VAL A 293 -6.58 4.61 -21.26
C VAL A 293 -6.26 6.09 -21.48
N ALA A 294 -6.16 6.53 -22.74
CA ALA A 294 -5.95 7.96 -23.05
C ALA A 294 -7.06 8.85 -22.45
N LYS A 295 -8.33 8.42 -22.50
CA LYS A 295 -9.44 9.16 -21.87
C LYS A 295 -9.28 9.33 -20.35
N ILE A 296 -8.70 8.36 -19.67
CA ILE A 296 -8.39 8.46 -18.23
C ILE A 296 -7.39 9.59 -17.99
N TYR A 297 -6.32 9.64 -18.79
CA TYR A 297 -5.30 10.68 -18.68
C TYR A 297 -5.83 12.08 -19.05
N ILE A 298 -6.77 12.20 -19.99
CA ILE A 298 -7.42 13.48 -20.29
C ILE A 298 -8.17 14.01 -19.04
N LYS A 299 -8.91 13.14 -18.34
CA LYS A 299 -9.58 13.53 -17.09
C LYS A 299 -8.58 13.85 -15.98
N ALA A 300 -7.51 13.06 -15.87
CA ALA A 300 -6.43 13.32 -14.91
C ALA A 300 -5.77 14.67 -15.14
N TYR A 301 -5.53 15.08 -16.41
CA TYR A 301 -4.99 16.39 -16.73
C TYR A 301 -5.82 17.57 -16.19
N ALA A 302 -7.14 17.44 -16.24
CA ALA A 302 -8.04 18.46 -15.71
C ALA A 302 -8.10 18.49 -14.18
N ALA A 303 -7.67 17.40 -13.52
CA ALA A 303 -7.74 17.25 -12.07
C ALA A 303 -6.46 17.72 -11.33
N ILE A 304 -5.34 17.95 -12.07
CA ILE A 304 -4.04 18.45 -11.59
C ILE A 304 -3.83 19.89 -12.13
#